data_b0c59d8056b389d8d56a67f5cdf18ef3
#
_entry.id   b0c59d8056b389d8d56a67f5cdf18ef3
#
_cell.length_a   1.000
_cell.length_b   1.000
_cell.length_c   1.000
_cell.angle_alpha   90.00
_cell.angle_beta   90.00
_cell.angle_gamma   90.00
#
_symmetry.space_group_name_H-M   'P 1'
#
loop_
_entity.id
_entity.type
_entity.pdbx_description
1 polymer ?
#
loop_
_entity_poly.entity_id
_entity_poly.type
_entity_poly.pdbx_seq_one_letter_code
_entity_poly.pdbx_strand_id
1 'polypeptide(L)'
;MGFRTKLLLVVLLTIFASVSVVAYAVTYYTRSAFEAMDAQRTEALVAQFKKEFGQSGIELSHQVRNIADAGVTDRMAIDLSHPNADASLYVHDAVGAAQEHGLNYVEMVNSDGILISSVQNPARVGYKVDWITSVKNWNDTEAFLKKEELSDGESLSLTVVRTNDTVANKSLYITGGQRIDQNFLASLVLPAGMRALIYTNLEPGFVANSLLGEKIDTDQKDRFAPLVEQL
;
A
#
# COMPACT_ATOMS: atom_id res chain seq x y z
N MET A 1 4.40 -43.69 61.82
CA MET A 1 4.60 -42.25 61.61
C MET A 1 4.11 -41.53 62.87
N GLY A 2 5.00 -40.79 63.55
CA GLY A 2 4.67 -40.03 64.72
C GLY A 2 3.77 -38.84 64.49
N PHE A 3 3.03 -38.36 65.45
CA PHE A 3 2.15 -37.18 65.36
C PHE A 3 2.84 -35.96 64.78
N ARG A 4 4.10 -35.70 65.14
CA ARG A 4 4.93 -34.59 64.67
C ARG A 4 5.16 -34.65 63.15
N THR A 5 5.39 -35.85 62.57
CA THR A 5 5.62 -36.03 61.11
C THR A 5 4.34 -35.79 60.32
N LYS A 6 3.18 -36.22 60.86
CA LYS A 6 1.88 -35.93 60.20
C LYS A 6 1.55 -34.47 60.20
N LEU A 7 1.79 -33.73 61.28
CA LEU A 7 1.58 -32.29 61.38
C LEU A 7 2.48 -31.52 60.41
N LEU A 8 3.76 -31.89 60.31
CA LEU A 8 4.72 -31.25 59.41
C LEU A 8 4.34 -31.49 57.93
N LEU A 9 3.86 -32.69 57.61
CA LEU A 9 3.41 -33.04 56.26
C LEU A 9 2.17 -32.22 55.83
N VAL A 10 1.21 -32.03 56.77
CA VAL A 10 0.01 -31.20 56.49
C VAL A 10 0.40 -29.75 56.26
N VAL A 11 1.27 -29.17 57.09
CA VAL A 11 1.75 -27.79 56.93
C VAL A 11 2.50 -27.62 55.60
N LEU A 12 3.38 -28.55 55.25
CA LEU A 12 4.12 -28.50 53.99
C LEU A 12 3.18 -28.56 52.77
N LEU A 13 2.16 -29.42 52.86
CA LEU A 13 1.16 -29.59 51.79
C LEU A 13 0.28 -28.36 51.62
N THR A 14 -0.11 -27.71 52.73
CA THR A 14 -0.88 -26.45 52.66
C THR A 14 -0.06 -25.31 52.09
N ILE A 15 1.22 -25.16 52.44
CA ILE A 15 2.12 -24.16 51.86
C ILE A 15 2.30 -24.40 50.36
N PHE A 16 2.56 -25.67 49.96
CA PHE A 16 2.74 -26.01 48.55
C PHE A 16 1.46 -25.74 47.75
N ALA A 17 0.29 -26.09 48.27
CA ALA A 17 -0.99 -25.80 47.62
C ALA A 17 -1.23 -24.30 47.47
N SER A 18 -0.95 -23.50 48.52
CA SER A 18 -1.10 -22.04 48.48
C SER A 18 -0.17 -21.39 47.46
N VAL A 19 1.11 -21.78 47.43
CA VAL A 19 2.08 -21.27 46.46
C VAL A 19 1.68 -21.64 45.02
N SER A 20 1.20 -22.87 44.80
CA SER A 20 0.75 -23.33 43.49
C SER A 20 -0.46 -22.55 43.00
N VAL A 21 -1.44 -22.26 43.84
CA VAL A 21 -2.62 -21.45 43.51
C VAL A 21 -2.20 -20.02 43.15
N VAL A 22 -1.34 -19.41 43.96
CA VAL A 22 -0.85 -18.05 43.69
C VAL A 22 -0.05 -18.01 42.40
N ALA A 23 0.87 -18.96 42.18
CA ALA A 23 1.66 -19.03 40.95
C ALA A 23 0.76 -19.19 39.70
N TYR A 24 -0.24 -20.05 39.79
CA TYR A 24 -1.22 -20.25 38.71
C TYR A 24 -2.01 -18.97 38.44
N ALA A 25 -2.54 -18.34 39.47
CA ALA A 25 -3.32 -17.10 39.34
C ALA A 25 -2.47 -15.98 38.71
N VAL A 26 -1.25 -15.78 39.24
CA VAL A 26 -0.33 -14.75 38.68
C VAL A 26 -0.03 -15.04 37.22
N THR A 27 0.31 -16.28 36.87
CA THR A 27 0.63 -16.63 35.45
C THR A 27 -0.57 -16.43 34.57
N TYR A 28 -1.77 -16.84 35.00
CA TYR A 28 -3.00 -16.67 34.20
C TYR A 28 -3.36 -15.20 33.98
N TYR A 29 -3.39 -14.38 35.04
CA TYR A 29 -3.72 -12.96 34.91
C TYR A 29 -2.66 -12.18 34.14
N THR A 30 -1.38 -12.48 34.35
CA THR A 30 -0.29 -11.84 33.64
C THR A 30 -0.37 -12.16 32.15
N ARG A 31 -0.57 -13.41 31.79
CA ARG A 31 -0.71 -13.83 30.40
C ARG A 31 -1.91 -13.17 29.74
N SER A 32 -3.07 -13.19 30.36
CA SER A 32 -4.29 -12.54 29.83
C SER A 32 -4.12 -11.03 29.66
N ALA A 33 -3.44 -10.37 30.61
CA ALA A 33 -3.14 -8.94 30.49
C ALA A 33 -2.18 -8.63 29.33
N PHE A 34 -1.15 -9.46 29.13
CA PHE A 34 -0.24 -9.29 28.00
C PHE A 34 -0.94 -9.53 26.66
N GLU A 35 -1.75 -10.57 26.53
CA GLU A 35 -2.52 -10.86 25.32
C GLU A 35 -3.49 -9.72 24.99
N ALA A 36 -4.16 -9.14 25.98
CA ALA A 36 -5.04 -7.98 25.80
C ALA A 36 -4.26 -6.71 25.38
N MET A 37 -3.11 -6.46 25.99
CA MET A 37 -2.25 -5.33 25.61
C MET A 37 -1.69 -5.47 24.19
N ASP A 38 -1.25 -6.66 23.81
CA ASP A 38 -0.73 -6.92 22.47
C ASP A 38 -1.84 -6.78 21.40
N ALA A 39 -3.04 -7.25 21.69
CA ALA A 39 -4.19 -7.07 20.79
C ALA A 39 -4.53 -5.59 20.60
N GLN A 40 -4.62 -4.82 21.69
CA GLN A 40 -4.89 -3.39 21.65
C GLN A 40 -3.79 -2.61 20.91
N ARG A 41 -2.53 -2.98 21.14
CA ARG A 41 -1.38 -2.37 20.47
C ARG A 41 -1.41 -2.66 18.97
N THR A 42 -1.71 -3.90 18.59
CA THR A 42 -1.83 -4.31 17.18
C THR A 42 -2.96 -3.55 16.49
N GLU A 43 -4.12 -3.44 17.14
CA GLU A 43 -5.25 -2.67 16.59
C GLU A 43 -4.91 -1.19 16.38
N ALA A 44 -4.26 -0.56 17.35
CA ALA A 44 -3.82 0.83 17.25
C ALA A 44 -2.83 1.04 16.09
N LEU A 45 -1.91 0.08 15.87
CA LEU A 45 -0.95 0.13 14.78
C LEU A 45 -1.61 -0.05 13.40
N VAL A 46 -2.55 -0.98 13.30
CA VAL A 46 -3.32 -1.16 12.06
C VAL A 46 -4.13 0.09 11.75
N ALA A 47 -4.75 0.71 12.76
CA ALA A 47 -5.48 1.96 12.59
C ALA A 47 -4.56 3.10 12.14
N GLN A 48 -3.37 3.22 12.73
CA GLN A 48 -2.36 4.21 12.32
C GLN A 48 -1.90 3.97 10.89
N PHE A 49 -1.56 2.73 10.52
CA PHE A 49 -1.16 2.39 9.16
C PHE A 49 -2.25 2.75 8.14
N LYS A 50 -3.51 2.39 8.42
CA LYS A 50 -4.64 2.74 7.56
C LYS A 50 -4.79 4.24 7.39
N LYS A 51 -4.56 5.01 8.46
CA LYS A 51 -4.61 6.48 8.42
C LYS A 51 -3.50 7.05 7.54
N GLU A 52 -2.25 6.63 7.74
CA GLU A 52 -1.10 7.08 6.94
C GLU A 52 -1.25 6.71 5.46
N PHE A 53 -1.68 5.47 5.19
CA PHE A 53 -1.94 5.00 3.84
C PHE A 53 -3.07 5.81 3.17
N GLY A 54 -4.15 6.08 3.91
CA GLY A 54 -5.24 6.93 3.44
C GLY A 54 -4.80 8.37 3.14
N GLN A 55 -3.94 8.95 4.00
CA GLN A 55 -3.35 10.27 3.76
C GLN A 55 -2.48 10.32 2.51
N SER A 56 -1.66 9.28 2.28
CA SER A 56 -0.88 9.15 1.04
C SER A 56 -1.78 9.09 -0.19
N GLY A 57 -2.93 8.41 -0.10
CA GLY A 57 -3.93 8.38 -1.17
C GLY A 57 -4.57 9.73 -1.44
N ILE A 58 -4.86 10.51 -0.40
CA ILE A 58 -5.40 11.87 -0.53
C ILE A 58 -4.38 12.80 -1.18
N GLU A 59 -3.13 12.77 -0.72
CA GLU A 59 -2.05 13.57 -1.29
C GLU A 59 -1.82 13.25 -2.77
N LEU A 60 -1.73 11.97 -3.10
CA LEU A 60 -1.64 11.50 -4.48
C LEU A 60 -2.82 12.01 -5.33
N SER A 61 -4.03 11.98 -4.74
CA SER A 61 -5.24 12.51 -5.41
C SER A 61 -5.12 14.00 -5.74
N HIS A 62 -4.57 14.80 -4.83
CA HIS A 62 -4.32 16.22 -5.06
C HIS A 62 -3.28 16.44 -6.16
N GLN A 63 -2.17 15.68 -6.13
CA GLN A 63 -1.13 15.78 -7.15
C GLN A 63 -1.66 15.45 -8.55
N VAL A 64 -2.41 14.34 -8.68
CA VAL A 64 -3.00 13.95 -9.97
C VAL A 64 -4.09 14.93 -10.42
N ARG A 65 -4.85 15.51 -9.48
CA ARG A 65 -5.82 16.56 -9.76
C ARG A 65 -5.11 17.80 -10.32
N ASN A 66 -4.02 18.22 -9.71
CA ASN A 66 -3.25 19.38 -10.19
C ASN A 66 -2.73 19.16 -11.61
N ILE A 67 -2.32 17.94 -11.96
CA ILE A 67 -1.93 17.60 -13.36
C ILE A 67 -3.16 17.67 -14.28
N ALA A 68 -4.30 17.11 -13.84
CA ALA A 68 -5.52 17.10 -14.65
C ALA A 68 -6.04 18.52 -14.94
N ASP A 69 -5.94 19.41 -13.96
CA ASP A 69 -6.42 20.80 -14.05
C ASP A 69 -5.35 21.78 -14.59
N ALA A 70 -4.18 21.27 -14.99
CA ALA A 70 -3.11 22.12 -15.52
C ALA A 70 -3.43 22.65 -16.93
N GLY A 71 -3.07 23.89 -17.21
CA GLY A 71 -3.33 24.51 -18.51
C GLY A 71 -2.64 23.82 -19.70
N VAL A 72 -1.60 23.01 -19.47
CA VAL A 72 -1.00 22.13 -20.48
C VAL A 72 -1.93 20.98 -20.81
N THR A 73 -2.54 20.38 -19.79
CA THR A 73 -3.51 19.29 -19.91
C THR A 73 -4.80 19.77 -20.60
N ASP A 74 -5.26 20.99 -20.28
CA ASP A 74 -6.40 21.62 -20.96
C ASP A 74 -6.15 21.76 -22.46
N ARG A 75 -4.97 22.27 -22.82
CA ARG A 75 -4.58 22.39 -24.24
C ARG A 75 -4.53 21.04 -24.94
N MET A 76 -3.92 20.04 -24.30
CA MET A 76 -3.89 18.68 -24.82
C MET A 76 -5.31 18.14 -25.04
N ALA A 77 -6.23 18.33 -24.09
CA ALA A 77 -7.62 17.88 -24.19
C ALA A 77 -8.33 18.55 -25.38
N ILE A 78 -8.12 19.86 -25.56
CA ILE A 78 -8.70 20.62 -26.68
C ILE A 78 -8.14 20.12 -28.01
N ASP A 79 -6.84 20.00 -28.14
CA ASP A 79 -6.18 19.58 -29.38
C ASP A 79 -6.58 18.16 -29.78
N LEU A 80 -6.56 17.22 -28.81
CA LEU A 80 -6.98 15.83 -29.03
C LEU A 80 -8.49 15.68 -29.30
N SER A 81 -9.28 16.73 -29.06
CA SER A 81 -10.71 16.73 -29.37
C SER A 81 -10.98 16.88 -30.88
N HIS A 82 -10.03 17.38 -31.63
CA HIS A 82 -10.17 17.62 -33.06
C HIS A 82 -10.03 16.31 -33.87
N PRO A 83 -10.77 16.13 -34.95
CA PRO A 83 -10.55 15.02 -35.87
C PRO A 83 -9.13 15.08 -36.46
N ASN A 84 -8.43 13.93 -36.44
CA ASN A 84 -7.04 13.81 -36.93
C ASN A 84 -5.99 14.59 -36.13
N ALA A 85 -6.23 14.82 -34.83
CA ALA A 85 -5.24 15.39 -33.93
C ALA A 85 -3.97 14.54 -33.90
N ASP A 86 -2.81 15.23 -33.92
CA ASP A 86 -1.52 14.58 -33.83
C ASP A 86 -1.13 14.37 -32.36
N ALA A 87 -1.39 13.17 -31.84
CA ALA A 87 -1.07 12.80 -30.47
C ALA A 87 0.45 12.70 -30.21
N SER A 88 1.28 12.64 -31.28
CA SER A 88 2.74 12.50 -31.14
C SER A 88 3.40 13.70 -30.46
N LEU A 89 2.76 14.84 -30.51
CA LEU A 89 3.22 16.09 -29.86
C LEU A 89 3.27 15.96 -28.32
N TYR A 90 2.48 15.06 -27.73
CA TYR A 90 2.27 14.95 -26.29
C TYR A 90 2.94 13.73 -25.67
N VAL A 91 3.69 12.93 -26.42
CA VAL A 91 4.27 11.66 -25.96
C VAL A 91 5.15 11.80 -24.71
N HIS A 92 5.77 12.97 -24.52
CA HIS A 92 6.67 13.23 -23.39
C HIS A 92 6.04 13.99 -22.23
N ASP A 93 4.79 14.42 -22.32
CA ASP A 93 4.16 15.29 -21.31
C ASP A 93 3.97 14.59 -19.97
N ALA A 94 3.68 13.28 -19.99
CA ALA A 94 3.60 12.49 -18.77
C ALA A 94 4.92 12.48 -17.97
N VAL A 95 6.07 12.49 -18.66
CA VAL A 95 7.39 12.51 -18.01
C VAL A 95 7.60 13.84 -17.28
N GLY A 96 7.28 14.96 -17.93
CA GLY A 96 7.36 16.29 -17.32
C GLY A 96 6.45 16.41 -16.10
N ALA A 97 5.19 15.98 -16.25
CA ALA A 97 4.21 16.00 -15.16
C ALA A 97 4.62 15.13 -13.97
N ALA A 98 5.15 13.94 -14.22
CA ALA A 98 5.64 13.05 -13.15
C ALA A 98 6.80 13.68 -12.37
N GLN A 99 7.76 14.28 -13.07
CA GLN A 99 8.91 14.94 -12.45
C GLN A 99 8.51 16.16 -11.62
N GLU A 100 7.61 16.99 -12.14
CA GLU A 100 7.13 18.19 -11.46
C GLU A 100 6.37 17.87 -10.16
N HIS A 101 5.58 16.81 -10.18
CA HIS A 101 4.73 16.41 -9.03
C HIS A 101 5.33 15.29 -8.19
N GLY A 102 6.54 14.80 -8.48
CA GLY A 102 7.22 13.76 -7.71
C GLY A 102 6.53 12.40 -7.76
N LEU A 103 5.83 12.09 -8.86
CA LEU A 103 5.15 10.82 -9.07
C LEU A 103 6.08 9.80 -9.71
N ASN A 104 5.91 8.52 -9.35
CA ASN A 104 6.69 7.45 -9.95
C ASN A 104 6.22 7.11 -11.36
N TYR A 105 4.94 7.28 -11.64
CA TYR A 105 4.40 7.14 -12.97
C TYR A 105 3.22 8.08 -13.22
N VAL A 106 3.03 8.44 -14.47
CA VAL A 106 1.88 9.16 -15.00
C VAL A 106 1.52 8.56 -16.36
N GLU A 107 0.25 8.37 -16.61
CA GLU A 107 -0.31 8.02 -17.91
C GLU A 107 -1.41 9.00 -18.27
N MET A 108 -1.44 9.39 -19.56
CA MET A 108 -2.46 10.26 -20.13
C MET A 108 -3.18 9.50 -21.22
N VAL A 109 -4.50 9.35 -21.09
CA VAL A 109 -5.34 8.51 -21.95
C VAL A 109 -6.51 9.36 -22.47
N ASN A 110 -6.78 9.33 -23.77
CA ASN A 110 -7.89 10.08 -24.35
C ASN A 110 -9.25 9.43 -24.07
N SER A 111 -10.32 10.09 -24.50
CA SER A 111 -11.71 9.64 -24.34
C SER A 111 -12.01 8.27 -24.97
N ASP A 112 -11.25 7.88 -26.00
CA ASP A 112 -11.39 6.60 -26.68
C ASP A 112 -10.63 5.47 -25.97
N GLY A 113 -9.93 5.79 -24.89
CA GLY A 113 -9.10 4.87 -24.14
C GLY A 113 -7.71 4.64 -24.77
N ILE A 114 -7.27 5.52 -25.67
CA ILE A 114 -5.95 5.42 -26.30
C ILE A 114 -4.90 6.11 -25.44
N LEU A 115 -3.82 5.40 -25.13
CA LEU A 115 -2.66 5.93 -24.39
C LEU A 115 -1.92 6.96 -25.23
N ILE A 116 -1.85 8.21 -24.72
CA ILE A 116 -1.21 9.35 -25.41
C ILE A 116 0.22 9.54 -24.91
N SER A 117 0.42 9.42 -23.61
CA SER A 117 1.73 9.60 -22.97
C SER A 117 1.86 8.70 -21.75
N SER A 118 3.03 8.14 -21.53
CA SER A 118 3.30 7.27 -20.36
C SER A 118 4.77 7.37 -19.95
N VAL A 119 5.00 7.50 -18.66
CA VAL A 119 6.34 7.44 -18.07
C VAL A 119 6.90 6.03 -18.12
N GLN A 120 6.12 5.04 -17.65
CA GLN A 120 6.59 3.67 -17.48
C GLN A 120 6.56 2.84 -18.77
N ASN A 121 5.67 3.16 -19.70
CA ASN A 121 5.45 2.38 -20.92
C ASN A 121 5.40 3.27 -22.19
N PRO A 122 6.45 4.03 -22.51
CA PRO A 122 6.43 4.93 -23.67
C PRO A 122 6.27 4.16 -25.00
N ALA A 123 6.69 2.90 -25.06
CA ALA A 123 6.50 2.04 -26.23
C ALA A 123 5.04 1.63 -26.47
N ARG A 124 4.15 1.81 -25.48
CA ARG A 124 2.72 1.47 -25.58
C ARG A 124 1.84 2.66 -25.96
N VAL A 125 2.42 3.81 -26.28
CA VAL A 125 1.68 4.96 -26.82
C VAL A 125 0.94 4.54 -28.10
N GLY A 126 -0.33 4.92 -28.17
CA GLY A 126 -1.25 4.49 -29.25
C GLY A 126 -2.01 3.20 -28.96
N TYR A 127 -1.67 2.45 -27.91
CA TYR A 127 -2.42 1.25 -27.51
C TYR A 127 -3.65 1.61 -26.67
N LYS A 128 -4.65 0.73 -26.72
CA LYS A 128 -5.89 0.90 -25.96
C LYS A 128 -5.74 0.43 -24.51
N VAL A 129 -6.28 1.24 -23.60
CA VAL A 129 -6.32 1.01 -22.15
C VAL A 129 -7.77 0.83 -21.73
N ASP A 130 -8.32 -0.38 -21.89
CA ASP A 130 -9.77 -0.65 -21.77
C ASP A 130 -10.32 -0.40 -20.35
N TRP A 131 -9.53 -0.65 -19.30
CA TRP A 131 -10.01 -0.55 -17.93
C TRP A 131 -10.37 0.89 -17.53
N ILE A 132 -9.71 1.91 -18.12
CA ILE A 132 -9.88 3.29 -17.72
C ILE A 132 -11.26 3.84 -18.14
N THR A 133 -11.78 3.38 -19.26
CA THR A 133 -13.09 3.79 -19.79
C THR A 133 -14.26 3.03 -19.15
N SER A 134 -13.99 2.00 -18.34
CA SER A 134 -15.01 1.18 -17.69
C SER A 134 -15.69 1.90 -16.51
N VAL A 135 -15.05 2.90 -15.92
CA VAL A 135 -15.57 3.66 -14.78
C VAL A 135 -16.14 4.99 -15.27
N LYS A 136 -17.36 5.28 -14.84
CA LYS A 136 -18.10 6.49 -15.30
C LYS A 136 -17.58 7.80 -14.70
N ASN A 137 -17.11 7.77 -13.46
CA ASN A 137 -16.65 8.96 -12.75
C ASN A 137 -15.41 8.64 -11.92
N TRP A 138 -14.25 8.95 -12.45
CA TRP A 138 -12.99 8.79 -11.75
C TRP A 138 -12.73 9.88 -10.71
N ASN A 139 -13.37 11.05 -10.85
CA ASN A 139 -13.15 12.18 -9.95
C ASN A 139 -13.63 11.92 -8.53
N ASP A 140 -14.60 11.01 -8.34
CA ASP A 140 -15.14 10.59 -7.06
C ASP A 140 -14.46 9.28 -6.53
N THR A 141 -13.52 8.72 -7.28
CA THR A 141 -12.86 7.46 -6.89
C THR A 141 -11.69 7.74 -5.96
N GLU A 142 -11.60 6.98 -4.86
CA GLU A 142 -10.46 7.00 -3.96
C GLU A 142 -9.22 6.35 -4.61
N ALA A 143 -8.06 6.57 -4.00
CA ALA A 143 -6.83 5.88 -4.40
C ALA A 143 -6.98 4.36 -4.21
N PHE A 144 -6.48 3.58 -5.14
CA PHE A 144 -6.56 2.12 -5.13
C PHE A 144 -5.20 1.48 -5.46
N LEU A 145 -5.05 0.23 -5.08
CA LEU A 145 -3.86 -0.55 -5.41
C LEU A 145 -3.99 -1.14 -6.80
N LYS A 146 -2.95 -0.96 -7.61
CA LYS A 146 -2.86 -1.49 -8.97
C LYS A 146 -1.53 -2.21 -9.16
N LYS A 147 -1.58 -3.36 -9.82
CA LYS A 147 -0.40 -4.06 -10.32
C LYS A 147 0.03 -3.41 -11.63
N GLU A 148 1.27 -2.96 -11.68
CA GLU A 148 1.89 -2.35 -12.86
C GLU A 148 3.01 -3.24 -13.40
N GLU A 149 3.06 -3.38 -14.72
CA GLU A 149 4.18 -3.97 -15.43
C GLU A 149 5.19 -2.86 -15.75
N LEU A 150 6.31 -2.86 -15.07
CA LEU A 150 7.40 -1.93 -15.29
C LEU A 150 8.55 -2.61 -16.03
N SER A 151 9.50 -1.83 -16.54
CA SER A 151 10.69 -2.35 -17.23
C SER A 151 11.58 -3.25 -16.36
N ASP A 152 11.50 -3.07 -15.04
CA ASP A 152 12.24 -3.83 -14.02
C ASP A 152 11.40 -4.95 -13.34
N GLY A 153 10.20 -5.21 -13.86
CA GLY A 153 9.28 -6.26 -13.40
C GLY A 153 7.94 -5.74 -12.92
N GLU A 154 7.15 -6.65 -12.36
CA GLU A 154 5.85 -6.31 -11.78
C GLU A 154 6.01 -5.55 -10.47
N SER A 155 5.18 -4.53 -10.27
CA SER A 155 5.18 -3.71 -9.07
C SER A 155 3.77 -3.39 -8.61
N LEU A 156 3.59 -3.25 -7.30
CA LEU A 156 2.36 -2.74 -6.72
C LEU A 156 2.46 -1.22 -6.57
N SER A 157 1.43 -0.52 -6.98
CA SER A 157 1.37 0.93 -6.92
C SER A 157 0.07 1.41 -6.31
N LEU A 158 0.15 2.46 -5.50
CA LEU A 158 -1.01 3.25 -5.12
C LEU A 158 -1.34 4.17 -6.28
N THR A 159 -2.54 4.07 -6.82
CA THR A 159 -2.96 4.67 -8.07
C THR A 159 -4.19 5.55 -7.89
N VAL A 160 -4.20 6.66 -8.59
CA VAL A 160 -5.36 7.56 -8.70
C VAL A 160 -5.59 7.88 -10.16
N VAL A 161 -6.86 8.00 -10.55
CA VAL A 161 -7.27 8.53 -11.85
C VAL A 161 -8.09 9.79 -11.64
N ARG A 162 -7.84 10.81 -12.45
CA ARG A 162 -8.64 12.04 -12.52
C ARG A 162 -8.94 12.34 -13.97
N THR A 163 -10.05 13.01 -14.22
CA THR A 163 -10.45 13.43 -15.56
C THR A 163 -10.27 14.92 -15.72
N ASN A 164 -9.75 15.31 -16.89
CA ASN A 164 -9.89 16.66 -17.40
C ASN A 164 -11.10 16.67 -18.34
N ASP A 165 -12.11 17.44 -17.98
CA ASP A 165 -13.38 17.55 -18.69
C ASP A 165 -13.55 18.91 -19.37
N THR A 166 -12.45 19.56 -19.74
CA THR A 166 -12.43 20.89 -20.43
C THR A 166 -13.23 20.84 -21.73
N VAL A 167 -13.21 19.69 -22.43
CA VAL A 167 -14.03 19.47 -23.64
C VAL A 167 -15.23 18.60 -23.32
N ALA A 168 -16.43 19.14 -23.54
CA ALA A 168 -17.66 18.42 -23.29
C ALA A 168 -17.70 17.07 -24.05
N ASN A 169 -18.05 16.00 -23.33
CA ASN A 169 -18.12 14.62 -23.84
C ASN A 169 -16.80 14.01 -24.36
N LYS A 170 -15.67 14.61 -24.04
CA LYS A 170 -14.33 14.12 -24.41
C LYS A 170 -13.36 14.26 -23.25
N SER A 171 -13.49 13.39 -22.25
CA SER A 171 -12.60 13.42 -21.10
C SER A 171 -11.20 12.94 -21.47
N LEU A 172 -10.19 13.64 -20.96
CA LEU A 172 -8.82 13.17 -20.91
C LEU A 172 -8.58 12.57 -19.52
N TYR A 173 -8.17 11.31 -19.46
CA TYR A 173 -7.90 10.60 -18.21
C TYR A 173 -6.44 10.75 -17.85
N ILE A 174 -6.18 11.20 -16.63
CA ILE A 174 -4.84 11.30 -16.05
C ILE A 174 -4.73 10.27 -14.95
N THR A 175 -3.89 9.28 -15.15
CA THR A 175 -3.55 8.28 -14.13
C THR A 175 -2.21 8.68 -13.53
N GLY A 176 -2.12 8.76 -12.23
CA GLY A 176 -0.87 8.98 -11.52
C GLY A 176 -0.71 7.99 -10.39
N GLY A 177 0.54 7.70 -10.04
CA GLY A 177 0.77 6.73 -9.00
C GLY A 177 2.13 6.80 -8.32
N GLN A 178 2.13 6.23 -7.12
CA GLN A 178 3.29 6.06 -6.29
C GLN A 178 3.55 4.58 -6.07
N ARG A 179 4.79 4.15 -6.33
CA ARG A 179 5.21 2.76 -6.16
C ARG A 179 5.22 2.40 -4.67
N ILE A 180 4.68 1.24 -4.35
CA ILE A 180 4.81 0.65 -3.02
C ILE A 180 6.15 -0.08 -2.95
N ASP A 181 7.18 0.64 -2.57
CA ASP A 181 8.56 0.14 -2.45
C ASP A 181 9.17 0.43 -1.07
N GLN A 182 10.47 0.25 -0.93
CA GLN A 182 11.17 0.54 0.32
C GLN A 182 11.13 2.03 0.68
N ASN A 183 11.10 2.93 -0.31
CA ASN A 183 11.02 4.37 -0.06
C ASN A 183 9.64 4.75 0.50
N PHE A 184 8.58 4.12 -0.06
CA PHE A 184 7.23 4.27 0.48
C PHE A 184 7.16 3.79 1.94
N LEU A 185 7.75 2.62 2.27
CA LEU A 185 7.79 2.12 3.64
C LEU A 185 8.59 3.04 4.58
N ALA A 186 9.70 3.59 4.10
CA ALA A 186 10.52 4.52 4.88
C ALA A 186 9.82 5.87 5.14
N SER A 187 8.84 6.26 4.31
CA SER A 187 8.04 7.47 4.52
C SER A 187 6.95 7.30 5.58
N LEU A 188 6.62 6.07 5.96
CA LEU A 188 5.61 5.80 6.98
C LEU A 188 6.13 6.18 8.38
N VAL A 189 5.34 6.93 9.12
CA VAL A 189 5.66 7.29 10.50
C VAL A 189 5.32 6.13 11.42
N LEU A 190 6.33 5.35 11.81
CA LEU A 190 6.17 4.20 12.69
C LEU A 190 6.65 4.50 14.12
N PRO A 191 6.02 3.91 15.14
CA PRO A 191 6.51 3.99 16.52
C PRO A 191 7.94 3.44 16.66
N ALA A 192 8.69 3.98 17.62
CA ALA A 192 10.07 3.56 17.87
C ALA A 192 10.18 2.03 18.09
N GLY A 193 11.13 1.41 17.38
CA GLY A 193 11.40 -0.02 17.45
C GLY A 193 10.49 -0.91 16.58
N MET A 194 9.60 -0.30 15.78
CA MET A 194 8.77 -1.03 14.81
C MET A 194 9.31 -0.90 13.41
N ARG A 195 9.04 -1.93 12.61
CA ARG A 195 9.34 -1.96 11.18
C ARG A 195 8.10 -2.39 10.41
N ALA A 196 7.80 -1.71 9.31
CA ALA A 196 6.79 -2.15 8.38
C ALA A 196 7.40 -3.14 7.39
N LEU A 197 6.66 -4.20 7.13
CA LEU A 197 6.93 -5.15 6.07
C LEU A 197 5.69 -5.23 5.19
N ILE A 198 5.88 -5.20 3.89
CA ILE A 198 4.81 -5.42 2.93
C ILE A 198 5.16 -6.64 2.10
N TYR A 199 4.25 -7.60 2.06
CA TYR A 199 4.31 -8.70 1.11
C TYR A 199 3.36 -8.38 -0.05
N THR A 200 3.90 -8.24 -1.27
CA THR A 200 3.12 -7.75 -2.41
C THR A 200 2.24 -8.82 -3.07
N ASN A 201 2.43 -10.09 -2.73
CA ASN A 201 1.62 -11.24 -3.20
C ASN A 201 1.21 -11.18 -4.68
N LEU A 202 2.17 -10.89 -5.54
CA LEU A 202 1.94 -10.75 -7.00
C LEU A 202 1.99 -12.09 -7.73
N GLU A 203 2.60 -13.12 -7.12
CA GLU A 203 2.77 -14.47 -7.65
C GLU A 203 2.22 -15.52 -6.67
N PRO A 204 1.77 -16.69 -7.15
CA PRO A 204 1.34 -17.78 -6.28
C PRO A 204 2.53 -18.35 -5.50
N GLY A 205 2.35 -18.52 -4.18
CA GLY A 205 3.38 -19.00 -3.25
C GLY A 205 4.27 -17.88 -2.70
N PHE A 206 5.08 -18.21 -1.68
CA PHE A 206 5.98 -17.25 -1.07
C PHE A 206 7.18 -16.95 -1.97
N VAL A 207 7.37 -15.69 -2.29
CA VAL A 207 8.53 -15.17 -3.03
C VAL A 207 9.26 -14.16 -2.16
N ALA A 208 10.49 -14.49 -1.72
CA ALA A 208 11.28 -13.64 -0.82
C ALA A 208 11.49 -12.20 -1.36
N ASN A 209 11.61 -12.04 -2.68
CA ASN A 209 11.75 -10.72 -3.31
C ASN A 209 10.49 -9.87 -3.25
N SER A 210 9.31 -10.48 -3.10
CA SER A 210 8.03 -9.79 -2.93
C SER A 210 7.83 -9.30 -1.49
N LEU A 211 8.73 -9.65 -0.55
CA LEU A 211 8.74 -9.09 0.79
C LEU A 211 9.61 -7.82 0.81
N LEU A 212 8.95 -6.69 0.97
CA LEU A 212 9.58 -5.38 1.06
C LEU A 212 9.73 -4.98 2.53
N GLY A 213 10.88 -4.43 2.90
CA GLY A 213 11.14 -3.95 4.25
C GLY A 213 12.47 -3.23 4.34
N GLU A 214 12.57 -2.31 5.29
CA GLU A 214 13.81 -1.57 5.54
C GLU A 214 14.86 -2.49 6.19
N LYS A 215 16.04 -2.60 5.57
CA LYS A 215 17.23 -3.32 6.10
C LYS A 215 16.98 -4.80 6.45
N ILE A 216 16.27 -5.53 5.58
CA ILE A 216 16.09 -6.96 5.74
C ILE A 216 17.02 -7.67 4.76
N ASP A 217 17.95 -8.47 5.30
CA ASP A 217 18.78 -9.36 4.50
C ASP A 217 17.96 -10.51 3.94
N THR A 218 18.39 -11.06 2.80
CA THR A 218 17.70 -12.16 2.11
C THR A 218 17.46 -13.36 3.04
N ASP A 219 18.44 -13.72 3.86
CA ASP A 219 18.33 -14.83 4.82
C ASP A 219 17.26 -14.59 5.91
N GLN A 220 16.94 -13.33 6.20
CA GLN A 220 15.88 -12.97 7.12
C GLN A 220 14.51 -13.05 6.48
N LYS A 221 14.40 -12.79 5.16
CA LYS A 221 13.14 -12.83 4.44
C LYS A 221 12.51 -14.23 4.47
N ASP A 222 13.31 -15.27 4.33
CA ASP A 222 12.84 -16.67 4.35
C ASP A 222 12.20 -17.07 5.71
N ARG A 223 12.57 -16.40 6.81
CA ARG A 223 11.97 -16.64 8.11
C ARG A 223 10.52 -16.16 8.21
N PHE A 224 10.10 -15.27 7.30
CA PHE A 224 8.72 -14.79 7.24
C PHE A 224 7.82 -15.67 6.38
N ALA A 225 8.38 -16.62 5.61
CA ALA A 225 7.59 -17.52 4.76
C ALA A 225 6.45 -18.24 5.53
N PRO A 226 6.68 -18.85 6.72
CA PRO A 226 5.61 -19.53 7.46
C PRO A 226 4.50 -18.59 7.95
N LEU A 227 4.79 -17.29 8.12
CA LEU A 227 3.81 -16.29 8.53
C LEU A 227 2.96 -15.83 7.34
N VAL A 228 3.58 -15.69 6.17
CA VAL A 228 2.88 -15.28 4.94
C VAL A 228 2.01 -16.40 4.39
N GLU A 229 2.45 -17.67 4.50
CA GLU A 229 1.68 -18.84 4.06
C GLU A 229 0.42 -19.10 4.91
N GLN A 230 0.29 -18.46 6.07
CA GLN A 230 -0.88 -18.55 6.95
C GLN A 230 -1.93 -17.46 6.67
N LEU A 231 -1.62 -16.49 5.82
CA LEU A 231 -2.53 -15.40 5.43
C LEU A 231 -3.33 -15.74 4.18
#